data_fbad0628c23a2ac352733c00b7385e92
#
_entry.id   fbad0628c23a2ac352733c00b7385e92
#
_cell.length_a   1.000
_cell.length_b   1.000
_cell.length_c   1.000
_cell.angle_alpha   90.00
_cell.angle_beta   90.00
_cell.angle_gamma   90.00
#
_symmetry.space_group_name_H-M   'P 1'
#
loop_
_entity.id
_entity.type
_entity.pdbx_description
1 polymer ?
#
loop_
_entity_poly.entity_id
_entity_poly.type
_entity_poly.pdbx_seq_one_letter_code
_entity_poly.pdbx_strand_id
1 'polypeptide(L)'
;MIINISNKEDFQTLLKSEKPILLDFYADWCGPCKALLPIVEKLADKHKDDFAIAKINVDNNGELAQEFGVRSIPALFFLKDGKIQ
;
A
#
# COMPACT_ATOMS: atom_id res chain seq x y z
N MET A 1 -3.18 2.55 11.49
CA MET A 1 -4.33 2.75 10.56
C MET A 1 -3.96 2.27 9.17
N ILE A 2 -4.85 1.54 8.55
CA ILE A 2 -4.68 1.08 7.17
C ILE A 2 -5.62 1.87 6.27
N ILE A 3 -5.08 2.45 5.22
CA ILE A 3 -5.82 3.24 4.25
C ILE A 3 -6.02 2.39 3.00
N ASN A 4 -7.27 2.27 2.55
CA ASN A 4 -7.57 1.54 1.32
C ASN A 4 -7.64 2.51 0.16
N ILE A 5 -6.86 2.26 -0.88
CA ILE A 5 -6.81 3.10 -2.08
C ILE A 5 -7.81 2.53 -3.09
N SER A 6 -8.84 3.30 -3.41
CA SER A 6 -9.89 2.88 -4.34
C SER A 6 -9.69 3.44 -5.75
N ASN A 7 -8.92 4.53 -5.88
CA ASN A 7 -8.71 5.18 -7.16
C ASN A 7 -7.45 6.03 -7.13
N LYS A 8 -7.13 6.61 -8.27
CA LYS A 8 -5.93 7.44 -8.42
C LYS A 8 -5.96 8.69 -7.55
N GLU A 9 -7.14 9.26 -7.34
CA GLU A 9 -7.30 10.45 -6.50
C GLU A 9 -6.95 10.17 -5.04
N ASP A 10 -7.37 9.00 -4.54
CA ASP A 10 -7.01 8.58 -3.19
C ASP A 10 -5.50 8.50 -3.03
N PHE A 11 -4.82 7.97 -4.04
CA PHE A 11 -3.38 7.87 -4.04
C PHE A 11 -2.72 9.25 -4.04
N GLN A 12 -3.22 10.17 -4.84
CA GLN A 12 -2.71 11.54 -4.90
C GLN A 12 -2.85 12.23 -3.54
N THR A 13 -3.98 12.02 -2.88
CA THR A 13 -4.21 12.56 -1.54
C THR A 13 -3.22 11.98 -0.54
N LEU A 14 -2.97 10.67 -0.64
CA LEU A 14 -2.03 9.98 0.25
C LEU A 14 -0.61 10.52 0.11
N LEU A 15 -0.20 10.89 -1.11
CA LEU A 15 1.14 11.43 -1.36
C LEU A 15 1.41 12.76 -0.65
N LYS A 16 0.38 13.43 -0.19
CA LYS A 16 0.51 14.68 0.57
C LYS A 16 0.84 14.42 2.04
N SER A 17 0.86 13.17 2.47
CA SER A 17 1.17 12.82 3.85
C SER A 17 2.60 13.22 4.20
N GLU A 18 2.78 13.78 5.38
CA GLU A 18 4.10 14.11 5.91
C GLU A 18 4.82 12.87 6.44
N LYS A 19 4.05 11.83 6.78
CA LYS A 19 4.61 10.58 7.28
C LYS A 19 5.03 9.68 6.12
N PRO A 20 6.05 8.84 6.34
CA PRO A 20 6.35 7.78 5.38
C PRO A 20 5.15 6.87 5.17
N ILE A 21 5.08 6.23 4.01
CA ILE A 21 3.95 5.38 3.63
C ILE A 21 4.47 4.03 3.17
N LEU A 22 3.90 2.97 3.70
CA LEU A 22 4.13 1.62 3.22
C LEU A 22 2.97 1.26 2.29
N LEU A 23 3.28 1.03 1.01
CA LEU A 23 2.29 0.60 0.02
C LEU A 23 2.29 -0.92 -0.05
N ASP A 24 1.10 -1.52 0.01
CA ASP A 24 0.90 -2.96 -0.09
C ASP A 24 -0.01 -3.25 -1.28
N PHE A 25 0.58 -3.69 -2.38
CA PHE A 25 -0.18 -4.13 -3.57
C PHE A 25 -0.61 -5.58 -3.37
N TYR A 26 -1.90 -5.83 -3.50
CA TYR A 26 -2.48 -7.13 -3.22
C TYR A 26 -3.67 -7.43 -4.16
N ALA A 27 -4.21 -8.64 -4.05
CA ALA A 27 -5.48 -9.01 -4.67
C ALA A 27 -6.22 -9.97 -3.73
N ASP A 28 -7.54 -10.03 -3.84
CA ASP A 28 -8.36 -10.89 -2.99
C ASP A 28 -8.09 -12.37 -3.22
N TRP A 29 -7.69 -12.75 -4.43
CA TRP A 29 -7.38 -14.14 -4.79
C TRP A 29 -5.96 -14.56 -4.41
N CYS A 30 -5.17 -13.66 -3.90
CA CYS A 30 -3.75 -13.90 -3.61
C CYS A 30 -3.57 -14.52 -2.23
N GLY A 31 -3.21 -15.81 -2.18
CA GLY A 31 -2.99 -16.53 -0.93
C GLY A 31 -1.89 -15.90 -0.06
N PRO A 32 -0.69 -15.65 -0.61
CA PRO A 32 0.38 -15.00 0.16
C PRO A 32 0.00 -13.62 0.68
N CYS A 33 -0.82 -12.87 -0.05
CA CYS A 33 -1.30 -11.56 0.42
C CYS A 33 -2.18 -11.71 1.66
N LYS A 34 -3.03 -12.73 1.69
CA LYS A 34 -3.88 -13.01 2.83
C LYS A 34 -3.06 -13.43 4.05
N ALA A 35 -2.01 -14.21 3.84
CA ALA A 35 -1.11 -14.62 4.92
C ALA A 35 -0.35 -13.42 5.49
N LEU A 36 -0.04 -12.43 4.66
CA LEU A 36 0.68 -11.23 5.07
C LEU A 36 -0.21 -10.25 5.85
N LEU A 37 -1.51 -10.28 5.60
CA LEU A 37 -2.45 -9.29 6.17
C LEU A 37 -2.37 -9.15 7.70
N PRO A 38 -2.35 -10.23 8.51
CA PRO A 38 -2.23 -10.07 9.95
C PRO A 38 -0.94 -9.37 10.37
N ILE A 39 0.14 -9.59 9.63
CA ILE A 39 1.43 -8.94 9.90
C ILE A 39 1.33 -7.45 9.59
N VAL A 40 0.71 -7.10 8.46
CA VAL A 40 0.49 -5.71 8.06
C VAL A 40 -0.39 -4.99 9.08
N GLU A 41 -1.43 -5.66 9.57
CA GLU A 41 -2.32 -5.08 10.58
C GLU A 41 -1.59 -4.80 11.89
N LYS A 42 -0.73 -5.72 12.32
CA LYS A 42 0.09 -5.53 13.52
C LYS A 42 1.06 -4.37 13.37
N LEU A 43 1.68 -4.26 12.20
CA LEU A 43 2.58 -3.14 11.92
C LEU A 43 1.83 -1.81 11.93
N ALA A 44 0.63 -1.78 11.37
CA ALA A 44 -0.20 -0.58 11.36
C ALA A 44 -0.52 -0.10 12.77
N ASP A 45 -0.87 -1.03 13.67
CA ASP A 45 -1.17 -0.70 15.06
C ASP A 45 0.06 -0.26 15.82
N LYS A 46 1.15 -0.99 15.66
CA LYS A 46 2.40 -0.73 16.39
C LYS A 46 3.04 0.59 16.00
N HIS A 47 2.97 0.94 14.73
CA HIS A 47 3.65 2.11 14.17
C HIS A 47 2.70 3.18 13.64
N LYS A 48 1.49 3.26 14.20
CA LYS A 48 0.46 4.21 13.73
C LYS A 48 0.90 5.66 13.73
N ASP A 49 1.85 6.01 14.62
CA ASP A 49 2.36 7.37 14.70
C ASP A 49 3.64 7.57 13.87
N ASP A 50 4.22 6.50 13.37
CA ASP A 50 5.51 6.52 12.66
C ASP A 50 5.32 6.57 11.14
N PHE A 51 4.40 5.78 10.60
CA PHE A 51 4.11 5.74 9.16
C PHE A 51 2.69 5.25 8.92
N ALA A 52 2.20 5.54 7.73
CA ALA A 52 0.89 5.08 7.30
C ALA A 52 1.06 3.83 6.42
N ILE A 53 0.04 2.96 6.41
CA ILE A 53 0.02 1.80 5.52
C ILE A 53 -1.16 1.97 4.57
N ALA A 54 -0.91 1.84 3.28
CA ALA A 54 -1.95 1.94 2.26
C ALA A 54 -2.01 0.64 1.49
N LYS A 55 -3.22 0.09 1.35
CA LYS A 55 -3.47 -1.14 0.59
C LYS A 55 -4.05 -0.79 -0.77
N ILE A 56 -3.49 -1.37 -1.81
CA ILE A 56 -3.87 -1.12 -3.19
C ILE A 56 -4.20 -2.45 -3.86
N ASN A 57 -5.48 -2.66 -4.15
CA ASN A 57 -5.94 -3.86 -4.85
C ASN A 57 -5.59 -3.70 -6.33
N VAL A 58 -4.75 -4.59 -6.88
CA VAL A 58 -4.27 -4.48 -8.26
C VAL A 58 -5.41 -4.68 -9.27
N ASP A 59 -6.46 -5.41 -8.92
CA ASP A 59 -7.58 -5.63 -9.83
C ASP A 59 -8.39 -4.36 -10.04
N ASN A 60 -8.41 -3.46 -9.06
CA ASN A 60 -9.15 -2.20 -9.12
C ASN A 60 -8.26 -1.00 -9.46
N ASN A 61 -6.95 -1.18 -9.42
CA ASN A 61 -5.98 -0.11 -9.60
C ASN A 61 -4.86 -0.55 -10.55
N GLY A 62 -5.25 -1.12 -11.69
CA GLY A 62 -4.29 -1.65 -12.66
C GLY A 62 -3.30 -0.62 -13.18
N GLU A 63 -3.77 0.61 -13.42
CA GLU A 63 -2.90 1.68 -13.90
C GLU A 63 -1.81 2.00 -12.89
N LEU A 64 -2.18 2.10 -11.62
CA LEU A 64 -1.23 2.40 -10.55
C LEU A 64 -0.23 1.25 -10.36
N ALA A 65 -0.70 0.02 -10.42
CA ALA A 65 0.16 -1.16 -10.34
C ALA A 65 1.18 -1.15 -11.48
N GLN A 66 0.75 -0.78 -12.68
CA GLN A 66 1.61 -0.70 -13.84
C GLN A 66 2.66 0.41 -13.67
N GLU A 67 2.26 1.56 -13.12
CA GLU A 67 3.19 2.67 -12.86
C GLU A 67 4.31 2.26 -11.90
N PHE A 68 3.99 1.41 -10.92
CA PHE A 68 4.98 0.92 -9.97
C PHE A 68 5.73 -0.31 -10.47
N GLY A 69 5.41 -0.81 -11.67
CA GLY A 69 6.07 -1.99 -12.23
C GLY A 69 5.76 -3.27 -11.49
N VAL A 70 4.59 -3.36 -10.87
CA VAL A 70 4.18 -4.54 -10.10
C VAL A 70 3.86 -5.69 -11.06
N ARG A 71 4.62 -6.78 -10.95
CA ARG A 71 4.44 -7.98 -11.77
C ARG A 71 3.98 -9.18 -10.96
N SER A 72 4.26 -9.16 -9.68
CA SER A 72 3.83 -10.22 -8.77
C SER A 72 3.42 -9.60 -7.45
N ILE A 73 2.50 -10.26 -6.75
CA ILE A 73 1.97 -9.79 -5.48
C ILE A 73 2.13 -10.87 -4.42
N PRO A 74 2.30 -10.50 -3.14
CA PRO A 74 2.29 -9.13 -2.64
C PRO A 74 3.53 -8.34 -3.06
N ALA A 75 3.37 -7.03 -3.27
CA ALA A 75 4.49 -6.14 -3.57
C ALA A 75 4.42 -4.95 -2.60
N LEU A 76 5.53 -4.70 -1.92
CA LEU A 76 5.61 -3.65 -0.90
C LEU A 76 6.59 -2.58 -1.33
N PHE A 77 6.17 -1.32 -1.17
CA PHE A 77 7.01 -0.17 -1.46
C PHE A 77 6.95 0.79 -0.28
N PHE A 78 8.10 1.36 0.09
CA PHE A 78 8.14 2.35 1.13
C PHE A 78 8.38 3.72 0.49
N LEU A 79 7.48 4.66 0.75
CA LEU A 79 7.55 6.01 0.21
C LEU A 79 7.83 7.01 1.30
N LYS A 80 8.66 8.00 0.98
CA LYS A 80 8.85 9.16 1.83
C LYS A 80 8.97 10.39 0.93
N ASP A 81 8.20 11.42 1.24
CA ASP A 81 8.16 12.66 0.45
C ASP A 81 7.84 12.39 -1.02
N GLY A 82 6.96 11.41 -1.26
CA GLY A 82 6.52 11.04 -2.61
C GLY A 82 7.52 10.21 -3.41
N LYS A 83 8.58 9.75 -2.78
CA LYS A 83 9.65 8.99 -3.46
C LYS A 83 9.81 7.60 -2.88
N ILE A 84 10.04 6.61 -3.74
CA ILE A 84 10.36 5.24 -3.32
C ILE A 84 11.73 5.24 -2.66
N GLN A 85 11.77 4.62 -1.51
CA GLN A 85 13.01 4.49 -0.74
C GLN A 85 13.73 3.18 -1.04
#